data_31e2c9ec53c9ff7853038369e65b2729
#
_entry.id   31e2c9ec53c9ff7853038369e65b2729
#
_cell.length_a   1.000
_cell.length_b   1.000
_cell.length_c   1.000
_cell.angle_alpha   90.00
_cell.angle_beta   90.00
_cell.angle_gamma   90.00
#
_symmetry.space_group_name_H-M   'P 1'
#
loop_
_entity.id
_entity.type
_entity.pdbx_description
1 polymer ?
#
loop_
_entity_poly.entity_id
_entity_poly.type
_entity_poly.pdbx_seq_one_letter_code
_entity_poly.pdbx_strand_id
1 'polypeptide(L)'
;MTPSPLRPSRRSRPSRPARTALALALAAVTALATGCSVAPADPAPASPAAAEPVVLPGSPVGQQAQWLLDTVNAEDPVPVQETGERLAQVMLDAATAEELAAVLEQVRTGRPWTPTAHEEQGAQSVTTIASEAGGTFDMQVVVDDAGLITGLFFGEPEGDREPATSWAELEEQAAALGGDVSLTVTRVADGALGERILEVLPDGVAATEARPIGSIVKLYVLGALVRAVEEGRIGWDDPLTVTDDVRSLPSGELQDAPTGTVLSVREAAGKMISISDNTATDMVVEAVGRERVEAALADLGHSDPPRNVPLMTTRDLFRIGWQDGGALRARWADGDAAERRALLDGLPGGVLDVPVSAVTDVVWTSGADWFATPDDIARAHVRLDELSRTPAGEPVRGILAANPALPEPERFDHVAFKGGSSVGTLALAYLVEDGDQAWTIVVQAAAREASGLERQSAYAGLAADAATLLADLPRG
;
A
#
# COMPACT_ATOMS: atom_id res chain seq x y z
N MET A 1 18.51 70.31 -0.80
CA MET A 1 17.27 69.74 -0.34
C MET A 1 16.71 68.89 -1.48
N THR A 2 17.01 67.61 -1.48
CA THR A 2 16.52 66.62 -2.46
C THR A 2 15.58 65.67 -1.72
N PRO A 3 14.38 65.38 -2.22
CA PRO A 3 13.44 64.48 -1.54
C PRO A 3 13.80 63.02 -1.79
N SER A 4 13.76 62.22 -0.71
CA SER A 4 13.88 60.74 -0.72
C SER A 4 12.68 60.10 -1.41
N PRO A 5 12.87 58.95 -2.12
CA PRO A 5 11.77 58.20 -2.72
C PRO A 5 11.08 57.31 -1.69
N LEU A 6 9.76 57.33 -1.74
CA LEU A 6 8.84 56.48 -0.99
C LEU A 6 9.01 54.98 -1.36
N ARG A 7 9.14 54.14 -0.35
CA ARG A 7 9.10 52.67 -0.50
C ARG A 7 7.67 52.21 -0.87
N PRO A 8 7.50 51.28 -1.83
CA PRO A 8 6.19 50.67 -2.09
C PRO A 8 5.80 49.67 -0.98
N SER A 9 4.57 49.79 -0.54
CA SER A 9 3.94 48.89 0.45
C SER A 9 3.90 47.45 -0.07
N ARG A 10 4.33 46.50 0.75
CA ARG A 10 4.16 45.07 0.51
C ARG A 10 2.65 44.73 0.48
N ARG A 11 2.14 44.39 -0.70
CA ARG A 11 0.84 43.72 -0.82
C ARG A 11 0.97 42.34 -0.24
N SER A 12 0.19 42.05 0.78
CA SER A 12 -0.06 40.72 1.30
C SER A 12 -0.60 39.80 0.19
N ARG A 13 0.11 38.71 -0.12
CA ARG A 13 -0.40 37.63 -0.96
C ARG A 13 -1.49 36.90 -0.20
N PRO A 14 -2.63 36.55 -0.84
CA PRO A 14 -3.61 35.68 -0.21
C PRO A 14 -2.98 34.29 -0.01
N SER A 15 -3.13 33.75 1.20
CA SER A 15 -2.83 32.38 1.56
C SER A 15 -3.64 31.41 0.66
N ARG A 16 -2.95 30.56 -0.09
CA ARG A 16 -3.58 29.42 -0.77
C ARG A 16 -4.08 28.45 0.29
N PRO A 17 -5.30 27.92 0.18
CA PRO A 17 -5.74 26.86 1.08
C PRO A 17 -4.84 25.62 0.86
N ALA A 18 -4.43 25.00 1.96
CA ALA A 18 -3.75 23.73 1.96
C ALA A 18 -4.66 22.70 1.26
N ARG A 19 -4.20 22.12 0.18
CA ARG A 19 -4.85 20.96 -0.43
C ARG A 19 -4.50 19.76 0.44
N THR A 20 -5.43 19.35 1.28
CA THR A 20 -5.39 18.07 1.97
C THR A 20 -5.49 16.99 0.89
N ALA A 21 -4.42 16.25 0.66
CA ALA A 21 -4.44 15.10 -0.24
C ALA A 21 -5.21 13.98 0.46
N LEU A 22 -6.41 13.68 -0.05
CA LEU A 22 -7.22 12.56 0.40
C LEU A 22 -6.68 11.29 -0.26
N ALA A 23 -6.09 10.40 0.54
CA ALA A 23 -5.66 9.08 0.07
C ALA A 23 -6.87 8.15 0.02
N LEU A 24 -7.38 7.83 -1.19
CA LEU A 24 -8.31 6.73 -1.40
C LEU A 24 -7.48 5.45 -1.49
N ALA A 25 -7.36 4.70 -0.39
CA ALA A 25 -6.85 3.34 -0.43
C ALA A 25 -8.05 2.40 -0.65
N LEU A 26 -8.31 2.03 -1.90
CA LEU A 26 -9.25 0.96 -2.23
C LEU A 26 -8.58 -0.38 -1.90
N ALA A 27 -8.75 -0.88 -0.67
CA ALA A 27 -8.36 -2.23 -0.32
C ALA A 27 -9.43 -3.18 -0.88
N ALA A 28 -9.05 -4.04 -1.81
CA ALA A 28 -9.92 -5.10 -2.30
C ALA A 28 -10.17 -6.11 -1.16
N VAL A 29 -11.39 -6.14 -0.65
CA VAL A 29 -11.84 -7.15 0.30
C VAL A 29 -12.08 -8.44 -0.49
N THR A 30 -11.15 -9.38 -0.42
CA THR A 30 -11.35 -10.75 -0.90
C THR A 30 -12.05 -11.54 0.21
N ALA A 31 -13.37 -11.72 0.10
CA ALA A 31 -14.11 -12.63 0.97
C ALA A 31 -13.80 -14.08 0.56
N LEU A 32 -13.14 -14.82 1.44
CA LEU A 32 -12.91 -16.26 1.32
C LEU A 32 -14.13 -17.02 1.88
N ALA A 33 -14.85 -17.70 1.00
CA ALA A 33 -15.78 -18.75 1.41
C ALA A 33 -14.98 -20.04 1.65
N THR A 34 -14.65 -20.34 2.90
CA THR A 34 -14.04 -21.61 3.29
C THR A 34 -15.12 -22.58 3.78
N GLY A 35 -15.22 -23.71 3.10
CA GLY A 35 -16.09 -24.83 3.48
C GLY A 35 -15.61 -25.50 4.77
N CYS A 36 -16.54 -25.68 5.71
CA CYS A 36 -16.33 -26.34 6.99
C CYS A 36 -15.99 -27.83 6.84
N SER A 37 -14.85 -28.20 7.39
CA SER A 37 -14.58 -29.60 7.81
C SER A 37 -14.71 -29.67 9.32
N VAL A 38 -15.68 -30.46 9.79
CA VAL A 38 -16.01 -30.61 11.21
C VAL A 38 -15.04 -31.59 11.88
N ALA A 39 -14.26 -31.11 12.85
CA ALA A 39 -13.59 -31.96 13.85
C ALA A 39 -14.31 -31.85 15.20
N PRO A 40 -14.30 -32.90 16.07
CA PRO A 40 -15.15 -32.95 17.26
C PRO A 40 -14.71 -31.98 18.35
N ALA A 41 -15.70 -31.34 18.98
CA ALA A 41 -15.59 -30.26 19.93
C ALA A 41 -15.06 -30.70 21.30
N ASP A 42 -14.10 -29.93 21.83
CA ASP A 42 -13.83 -29.80 23.26
C ASP A 42 -14.83 -28.82 23.90
N PRO A 43 -15.11 -28.93 25.22
CA PRO A 43 -16.19 -28.17 25.85
C PRO A 43 -15.92 -26.68 25.88
N ALA A 44 -16.92 -25.92 25.45
CA ALA A 44 -16.90 -24.45 25.30
C ALA A 44 -16.51 -23.73 26.59
N PRO A 45 -15.66 -22.66 26.51
CA PRO A 45 -15.54 -21.68 27.57
C PRO A 45 -16.87 -20.89 27.70
N ALA A 46 -17.18 -20.45 28.93
CA ALA A 46 -18.43 -19.77 29.26
C ALA A 46 -18.62 -18.53 28.36
N SER A 47 -19.84 -18.39 27.82
CA SER A 47 -20.25 -17.22 27.03
C SER A 47 -19.83 -15.91 27.70
N PRO A 48 -19.17 -15.00 26.98
CA PRO A 48 -19.00 -13.64 27.45
C PRO A 48 -20.38 -13.00 27.67
N ALA A 49 -20.53 -12.20 28.73
CA ALA A 49 -21.74 -11.43 28.99
C ALA A 49 -22.08 -10.64 27.72
N ALA A 50 -23.37 -10.64 27.32
CA ALA A 50 -23.83 -9.90 26.16
C ALA A 50 -23.38 -8.44 26.27
N ALA A 51 -22.51 -8.01 25.36
CA ALA A 51 -22.10 -6.62 25.28
C ALA A 51 -23.34 -5.73 25.05
N GLU A 52 -23.38 -4.57 25.69
CA GLU A 52 -24.47 -3.61 25.42
C GLU A 52 -24.47 -3.23 23.94
N PRO A 53 -25.64 -3.10 23.29
CA PRO A 53 -25.70 -2.75 21.88
C PRO A 53 -25.09 -1.36 21.66
N VAL A 54 -24.12 -1.27 20.73
CA VAL A 54 -23.49 -0.02 20.33
C VAL A 54 -24.51 0.81 19.57
N VAL A 55 -24.80 2.03 20.08
CA VAL A 55 -25.71 2.99 19.46
C VAL A 55 -24.89 4.10 18.83
N LEU A 56 -25.04 4.31 17.52
CA LEU A 56 -24.32 5.36 16.82
C LEU A 56 -24.93 6.74 17.16
N PRO A 57 -24.10 7.77 17.41
CA PRO A 57 -24.56 9.10 17.79
C PRO A 57 -25.34 9.81 16.67
N GLY A 58 -26.16 10.81 17.05
CA GLY A 58 -26.87 11.67 16.10
C GLY A 58 -26.03 12.82 15.53
N SER A 59 -24.70 12.80 15.67
CA SER A 59 -23.78 13.75 15.02
C SER A 59 -23.85 13.64 13.49
N PRO A 60 -23.39 14.63 12.71
CA PRO A 60 -23.35 14.51 11.25
C PRO A 60 -22.61 13.26 10.76
N VAL A 61 -21.46 12.94 11.35
CA VAL A 61 -20.68 11.75 10.97
C VAL A 61 -21.34 10.46 11.46
N GLY A 62 -21.91 10.44 12.66
CA GLY A 62 -22.66 9.29 13.18
C GLY A 62 -23.92 8.98 12.37
N GLN A 63 -24.60 9.99 11.82
CA GLN A 63 -25.74 9.78 10.91
C GLN A 63 -25.30 9.13 9.59
N GLN A 64 -24.13 9.49 9.05
CA GLN A 64 -23.60 8.83 7.85
C GLN A 64 -23.13 7.41 8.14
N ALA A 65 -22.48 7.18 9.29
CA ALA A 65 -22.11 5.83 9.73
C ALA A 65 -23.34 4.93 9.92
N GLN A 66 -24.42 5.45 10.51
CA GLN A 66 -25.69 4.72 10.66
C GLN A 66 -26.31 4.40 9.29
N TRP A 67 -26.36 5.37 8.38
CA TRP A 67 -26.87 5.15 7.03
C TRP A 67 -26.09 4.07 6.28
N LEU A 68 -24.76 4.09 6.36
CA LEU A 68 -23.91 3.05 5.77
C LEU A 68 -24.21 1.68 6.36
N LEU A 69 -24.31 1.58 7.68
CA LEU A 69 -24.64 0.32 8.36
C LEU A 69 -26.02 -0.22 7.95
N ASP A 70 -27.03 0.67 7.87
CA ASP A 70 -28.37 0.31 7.41
C ASP A 70 -28.34 -0.15 5.95
N THR A 71 -27.58 0.54 5.08
CA THR A 71 -27.43 0.22 3.66
C THR A 71 -26.79 -1.15 3.43
N VAL A 72 -25.70 -1.45 4.17
CA VAL A 72 -25.02 -2.77 4.01
C VAL A 72 -25.83 -3.91 4.63
N ASN A 73 -26.81 -3.63 5.49
CA ASN A 73 -27.71 -4.61 6.07
C ASN A 73 -29.05 -4.74 5.32
N ALA A 74 -29.39 -3.79 4.45
CA ALA A 74 -30.67 -3.79 3.74
C ALA A 74 -30.87 -5.05 2.87
N GLU A 75 -32.12 -5.47 2.65
CA GLU A 75 -32.47 -6.54 1.72
C GLU A 75 -32.41 -6.07 0.26
N ASP A 76 -32.78 -4.81 0.02
CA ASP A 76 -32.77 -4.19 -1.30
C ASP A 76 -31.34 -3.84 -1.75
N PRO A 77 -31.08 -3.79 -3.07
CA PRO A 77 -29.79 -3.34 -3.62
C PRO A 77 -29.40 -1.93 -3.14
N VAL A 78 -28.09 -1.66 -3.08
CA VAL A 78 -27.57 -0.33 -2.70
C VAL A 78 -28.14 0.75 -3.62
N PRO A 79 -28.77 1.80 -3.07
CA PRO A 79 -29.41 2.84 -3.87
C PRO A 79 -28.38 3.82 -4.42
N VAL A 80 -27.95 3.65 -5.67
CA VAL A 80 -26.91 4.46 -6.33
C VAL A 80 -27.19 5.96 -6.23
N GLN A 81 -28.43 6.39 -6.50
CA GLN A 81 -28.78 7.81 -6.44
C GLN A 81 -28.62 8.39 -5.03
N GLU A 82 -29.13 7.71 -4.00
CA GLU A 82 -29.00 8.16 -2.62
C GLU A 82 -27.53 8.14 -2.18
N THR A 83 -26.75 7.13 -2.61
CA THR A 83 -25.30 7.09 -2.38
C THR A 83 -24.65 8.36 -2.92
N GLY A 84 -24.94 8.75 -4.17
CA GLY A 84 -24.40 9.98 -4.76
C GLY A 84 -24.82 11.25 -4.03
N GLU A 85 -26.05 11.33 -3.51
CA GLU A 85 -26.55 12.49 -2.77
C GLU A 85 -25.88 12.67 -1.39
N ARG A 86 -25.26 11.61 -0.84
CA ARG A 86 -24.52 11.63 0.43
C ARG A 86 -23.05 11.90 0.31
N LEU A 87 -22.51 11.90 -0.91
CA LEU A 87 -21.08 12.14 -1.17
C LEU A 87 -20.81 13.62 -1.43
N ALA A 88 -19.73 14.13 -0.84
CA ALA A 88 -19.18 15.42 -1.23
C ALA A 88 -18.55 15.35 -2.63
N GLN A 89 -18.48 16.51 -3.31
CA GLN A 89 -17.94 16.58 -4.66
C GLN A 89 -16.52 15.99 -4.76
N VAL A 90 -15.69 16.13 -3.73
CA VAL A 90 -14.34 15.56 -3.68
C VAL A 90 -14.32 14.03 -3.79
N MET A 91 -15.35 13.36 -3.24
CA MET A 91 -15.51 11.90 -3.38
C MET A 91 -16.00 11.55 -4.78
N LEU A 92 -16.97 12.30 -5.32
CA LEU A 92 -17.49 12.09 -6.68
C LEU A 92 -16.45 12.38 -7.78
N ASP A 93 -15.48 13.24 -7.48
CA ASP A 93 -14.33 13.49 -8.36
C ASP A 93 -13.30 12.32 -8.34
N ALA A 94 -13.31 11.52 -7.28
CA ALA A 94 -12.41 10.39 -7.08
C ALA A 94 -13.02 9.03 -7.44
N ALA A 95 -14.33 8.86 -7.21
CA ALA A 95 -15.09 7.65 -7.54
C ALA A 95 -16.54 8.01 -7.84
N THR A 96 -17.16 7.33 -8.80
CA THR A 96 -18.58 7.55 -9.12
C THR A 96 -19.50 6.97 -8.03
N ALA A 97 -20.76 7.42 -7.99
CA ALA A 97 -21.75 6.85 -7.09
C ALA A 97 -22.00 5.35 -7.37
N GLU A 98 -21.92 4.92 -8.63
CA GLU A 98 -22.02 3.54 -9.05
C GLU A 98 -20.85 2.68 -8.52
N GLU A 99 -19.62 3.20 -8.59
CA GLU A 99 -18.43 2.49 -8.09
C GLU A 99 -18.50 2.32 -6.57
N LEU A 100 -18.91 3.38 -5.84
CA LEU A 100 -19.06 3.27 -4.40
C LEU A 100 -20.24 2.34 -4.01
N ALA A 101 -21.35 2.39 -4.74
CA ALA A 101 -22.46 1.45 -4.52
C ALA A 101 -22.00 0.00 -4.75
N ALA A 102 -21.13 -0.28 -5.73
CA ALA A 102 -20.56 -1.60 -5.96
C ALA A 102 -19.67 -2.08 -4.77
N VAL A 103 -18.89 -1.18 -4.16
CA VAL A 103 -18.14 -1.48 -2.93
C VAL A 103 -19.08 -1.84 -1.78
N LEU A 104 -20.13 -1.06 -1.56
CA LEU A 104 -21.13 -1.35 -0.53
C LEU A 104 -21.88 -2.68 -0.79
N GLU A 105 -22.16 -3.02 -2.07
CA GLU A 105 -22.72 -4.32 -2.44
C GLU A 105 -21.77 -5.47 -2.07
N GLN A 106 -20.47 -5.29 -2.22
CA GLN A 106 -19.48 -6.28 -1.80
C GLN A 106 -19.49 -6.46 -0.28
N VAL A 107 -19.50 -5.37 0.50
CA VAL A 107 -19.61 -5.45 1.97
C VAL A 107 -20.91 -6.14 2.39
N ARG A 108 -22.04 -5.89 1.71
CA ARG A 108 -23.34 -6.55 1.97
C ARG A 108 -23.29 -8.07 1.89
N THR A 109 -22.35 -8.67 1.17
CA THR A 109 -22.24 -10.13 1.08
C THR A 109 -21.98 -10.79 2.44
N GLY A 110 -21.38 -10.06 3.38
CA GLY A 110 -21.11 -10.50 4.75
C GLY A 110 -22.23 -10.24 5.77
N ARG A 111 -23.37 -9.66 5.38
CA ARG A 111 -24.47 -9.31 6.33
C ARG A 111 -25.06 -10.52 7.03
N PRO A 112 -25.66 -10.37 8.25
CA PRO A 112 -25.90 -9.10 8.95
C PRO A 112 -24.67 -8.57 9.68
N TRP A 113 -24.43 -7.27 9.56
CA TRP A 113 -23.37 -6.54 10.25
C TRP A 113 -23.90 -5.92 11.53
N THR A 114 -23.19 -6.11 12.64
CA THR A 114 -23.53 -5.56 13.94
C THR A 114 -22.41 -4.65 14.42
N PRO A 115 -22.69 -3.39 14.82
CA PRO A 115 -21.66 -2.52 15.39
C PRO A 115 -21.23 -3.03 16.75
N THR A 116 -19.91 -3.17 16.96
CA THR A 116 -19.29 -3.66 18.21
C THR A 116 -18.53 -2.58 18.96
N ALA A 117 -18.08 -1.52 18.25
CA ALA A 117 -17.48 -0.32 18.81
C ALA A 117 -17.80 0.88 17.91
N HIS A 118 -17.76 2.09 18.49
CA HIS A 118 -17.90 3.35 17.74
C HIS A 118 -17.17 4.47 18.47
N GLU A 119 -16.33 5.19 17.73
CA GLU A 119 -15.58 6.34 18.22
C GLU A 119 -15.72 7.50 17.25
N GLU A 120 -15.81 8.73 17.78
CA GLU A 120 -15.87 9.95 16.99
C GLU A 120 -14.76 10.93 17.40
N GLN A 121 -14.10 11.51 16.41
CA GLN A 121 -13.16 12.61 16.59
C GLN A 121 -13.49 13.74 15.61
N GLY A 122 -14.28 14.70 16.06
CA GLY A 122 -14.73 15.83 15.25
C GLY A 122 -15.60 15.40 14.07
N ALA A 123 -15.12 15.58 12.85
CA ALA A 123 -15.81 15.21 11.61
C ALA A 123 -15.54 13.78 11.14
N GLN A 124 -14.84 13.00 11.94
CA GLN A 124 -14.41 11.63 11.61
C GLN A 124 -15.01 10.64 12.61
N SER A 125 -15.37 9.45 12.15
CA SER A 125 -15.75 8.31 13.00
C SER A 125 -15.11 7.02 12.52
N VAL A 126 -14.91 6.10 13.48
CA VAL A 126 -14.57 4.72 13.26
C VAL A 126 -15.64 3.86 13.92
N THR A 127 -16.29 3.00 13.13
CA THR A 127 -17.29 2.05 13.62
C THR A 127 -16.80 0.64 13.34
N THR A 128 -16.47 -0.12 14.37
CA THR A 128 -16.16 -1.54 14.21
C THR A 128 -17.45 -2.31 14.01
N ILE A 129 -17.59 -3.00 12.88
CA ILE A 129 -18.74 -3.85 12.53
C ILE A 129 -18.30 -5.31 12.43
N ALA A 130 -19.10 -6.23 12.96
CA ALA A 130 -18.80 -7.66 12.95
C ALA A 130 -19.97 -8.46 12.39
N SER A 131 -19.63 -9.58 11.73
CA SER A 131 -20.60 -10.54 11.19
C SER A 131 -20.01 -11.95 11.23
N GLU A 132 -20.83 -12.97 11.47
CA GLU A 132 -20.43 -14.39 11.40
C GLU A 132 -19.99 -14.81 9.99
N ALA A 133 -20.56 -14.20 8.95
CA ALA A 133 -20.26 -14.54 7.54
C ALA A 133 -19.15 -13.67 6.94
N GLY A 134 -18.98 -12.43 7.43
CA GLY A 134 -18.12 -11.41 6.83
C GLY A 134 -16.88 -11.04 7.67
N GLY A 135 -16.72 -11.58 8.87
CA GLY A 135 -15.62 -11.23 9.77
C GLY A 135 -15.84 -9.90 10.51
N THR A 136 -14.79 -9.16 10.77
CA THR A 136 -14.85 -7.87 11.50
C THR A 136 -14.11 -6.80 10.70
N PHE A 137 -14.72 -5.60 10.58
CA PHE A 137 -14.14 -4.46 9.86
C PHE A 137 -14.35 -3.16 10.64
N ASP A 138 -13.40 -2.24 10.50
CA ASP A 138 -13.58 -0.84 10.84
C ASP A 138 -14.12 -0.07 9.63
N MET A 139 -15.29 0.52 9.79
CA MET A 139 -15.90 1.45 8.85
C MET A 139 -15.53 2.87 9.28
N GLN A 140 -14.58 3.47 8.56
CA GLN A 140 -14.12 4.84 8.81
C GLN A 140 -14.89 5.81 7.91
N VAL A 141 -15.43 6.85 8.49
CA VAL A 141 -16.22 7.87 7.79
C VAL A 141 -15.69 9.26 8.14
N VAL A 142 -15.53 10.11 7.13
CA VAL A 142 -15.20 11.53 7.31
C VAL A 142 -16.27 12.36 6.61
N VAL A 143 -16.73 13.43 7.23
CA VAL A 143 -17.72 14.34 6.66
C VAL A 143 -17.22 15.78 6.59
N ASP A 144 -17.82 16.58 5.70
CA ASP A 144 -17.63 18.03 5.66
C ASP A 144 -18.61 18.78 6.58
N ASP A 145 -18.52 20.11 6.58
CA ASP A 145 -19.42 20.98 7.38
C ASP A 145 -20.89 20.86 6.96
N ALA A 146 -21.20 20.35 5.77
CA ALA A 146 -22.54 20.07 5.29
C ALA A 146 -23.04 18.67 5.69
N GLY A 147 -22.19 17.85 6.31
CA GLY A 147 -22.47 16.47 6.68
C GLY A 147 -22.38 15.48 5.51
N LEU A 148 -21.80 15.88 4.37
CA LEU A 148 -21.56 14.98 3.23
C LEU A 148 -20.26 14.21 3.42
N ILE A 149 -20.24 12.96 2.98
CA ILE A 149 -19.09 12.06 3.10
C ILE A 149 -17.94 12.55 2.19
N THR A 150 -16.80 12.87 2.79
CA THR A 150 -15.55 13.25 2.14
C THR A 150 -14.50 12.15 2.18
N GLY A 151 -14.72 11.10 2.98
CA GLY A 151 -13.88 9.93 3.08
C GLY A 151 -14.68 8.72 3.59
N LEU A 152 -14.49 7.57 2.96
CA LEU A 152 -15.06 6.29 3.38
C LEU A 152 -14.02 5.20 3.17
N PHE A 153 -13.79 4.41 4.22
CA PHE A 153 -12.87 3.29 4.17
C PHE A 153 -13.41 2.12 5.00
N PHE A 154 -13.26 0.90 4.50
CA PHE A 154 -13.50 -0.32 5.24
C PHE A 154 -12.17 -1.06 5.36
N GLY A 155 -11.69 -1.24 6.59
CA GLY A 155 -10.41 -1.88 6.88
C GLY A 155 -10.55 -2.90 8.00
N GLU A 156 -9.47 -3.67 8.20
CA GLU A 156 -9.40 -4.51 9.39
C GLU A 156 -9.41 -3.62 10.64
N PRO A 157 -10.09 -4.03 11.75
CA PRO A 157 -10.04 -3.30 13.00
C PRO A 157 -8.59 -3.08 13.44
N GLU A 158 -8.28 -1.87 13.86
CA GLU A 158 -7.11 -1.68 14.70
C GLU A 158 -7.35 -2.55 15.93
N GLY A 159 -6.68 -3.71 16.00
CA GLY A 159 -6.82 -4.60 17.15
C GLY A 159 -6.45 -3.86 18.44
N ASP A 160 -6.84 -4.41 19.60
CA ASP A 160 -6.48 -3.89 20.96
C ASP A 160 -4.95 -3.86 21.20
N ARG A 161 -4.14 -3.56 20.18
CA ARG A 161 -2.70 -3.47 20.29
C ARG A 161 -2.32 -2.14 20.92
N GLU A 162 -1.84 -2.17 22.14
CA GLU A 162 -1.23 -0.98 22.76
C GLU A 162 0.04 -0.59 21.98
N PRO A 163 0.21 0.68 21.60
CA PRO A 163 1.46 1.15 20.99
C PRO A 163 2.67 0.83 21.85
N ALA A 164 3.75 0.38 21.23
CA ALA A 164 4.99 0.14 21.96
C ALA A 164 5.62 1.46 22.42
N THR A 165 5.98 1.54 23.71
CA THR A 165 6.59 2.71 24.33
C THR A 165 8.12 2.59 24.45
N SER A 166 8.66 1.46 24.03
CA SER A 166 10.11 1.18 24.02
C SER A 166 10.49 0.21 22.91
N TRP A 167 11.77 0.23 22.52
CA TRP A 167 12.32 -0.71 21.55
C TRP A 167 12.16 -2.18 21.99
N ALA A 168 12.25 -2.46 23.27
CA ALA A 168 12.07 -3.81 23.81
C ALA A 168 10.62 -4.30 23.71
N GLU A 169 9.64 -3.43 23.96
CA GLU A 169 8.22 -3.74 23.77
C GLU A 169 7.90 -3.93 22.28
N LEU A 170 8.48 -3.11 21.40
CA LEU A 170 8.30 -3.25 19.96
C LEU A 170 8.88 -4.58 19.42
N GLU A 171 10.05 -4.98 19.93
CA GLU A 171 10.66 -6.29 19.64
C GLU A 171 9.74 -7.45 20.07
N GLU A 172 9.23 -7.40 21.31
CA GLU A 172 8.32 -8.41 21.84
C GLU A 172 7.01 -8.49 21.03
N GLN A 173 6.42 -7.34 20.70
CA GLN A 173 5.19 -7.28 19.90
C GLN A 173 5.40 -7.82 18.49
N ALA A 174 6.51 -7.45 17.83
CA ALA A 174 6.85 -7.95 16.49
C ALA A 174 7.05 -9.47 16.49
N ALA A 175 7.74 -10.00 17.52
CA ALA A 175 7.93 -11.45 17.67
C ALA A 175 6.62 -12.20 17.98
N ALA A 176 5.66 -11.54 18.64
CA ALA A 176 4.36 -12.13 18.99
C ALA A 176 3.34 -12.16 17.84
N LEU A 177 3.57 -11.38 16.76
CA LEU A 177 2.63 -11.28 15.65
C LEU A 177 2.64 -12.56 14.84
N GLY A 178 2.78 -13.63 15.02
CA GLY A 178 2.66 -14.83 14.16
C GLY A 178 2.96 -14.56 12.68
N GLY A 179 3.20 -15.57 11.93
CA GLY A 179 3.73 -15.46 10.57
C GLY A 179 5.24 -15.20 10.60
N ASP A 180 5.84 -15.21 9.42
CA ASP A 180 7.26 -14.94 9.26
C ASP A 180 7.48 -13.42 9.21
N VAL A 181 7.50 -12.73 10.36
CA VAL A 181 7.69 -11.27 10.47
C VAL A 181 9.15 -10.91 10.63
N SER A 182 9.63 -9.94 9.87
CA SER A 182 10.85 -9.21 10.16
C SER A 182 10.56 -7.70 10.31
N LEU A 183 11.20 -7.08 11.29
CA LEU A 183 11.21 -5.64 11.49
C LEU A 183 12.66 -5.20 11.68
N THR A 184 13.10 -4.28 10.82
CA THR A 184 14.43 -3.68 10.98
C THR A 184 14.33 -2.16 11.01
N VAL A 185 15.06 -1.56 11.96
CA VAL A 185 15.25 -0.11 12.05
C VAL A 185 16.74 0.16 11.98
N THR A 186 17.17 0.94 11.00
CA THR A 186 18.59 1.16 10.74
C THR A 186 18.87 2.64 10.56
N ARG A 187 19.86 3.18 11.27
CA ARG A 187 20.37 4.53 11.03
C ARG A 187 21.01 4.61 9.64
N VAL A 188 20.78 5.71 8.94
CA VAL A 188 21.47 6.04 7.70
C VAL A 188 22.54 7.08 8.00
N ALA A 189 23.77 6.85 7.59
CA ALA A 189 24.90 7.76 7.78
C ALA A 189 25.75 7.79 6.50
N ASP A 190 26.14 8.97 6.07
CA ASP A 190 27.00 9.18 4.88
C ASP A 190 26.49 8.45 3.61
N GLY A 191 25.16 8.39 3.42
CA GLY A 191 24.52 7.71 2.27
C GLY A 191 24.60 6.19 2.32
N ALA A 192 24.82 5.60 3.50
CA ALA A 192 24.89 4.15 3.69
C ALA A 192 24.12 3.70 4.95
N LEU A 193 23.76 2.41 4.99
CA LEU A 193 23.22 1.81 6.19
C LEU A 193 24.31 1.76 7.28
N GLY A 194 23.99 2.30 8.45
CA GLY A 194 24.85 2.38 9.62
C GLY A 194 24.43 1.45 10.74
N GLU A 195 24.27 2.01 11.94
CA GLU A 195 23.88 1.28 13.15
C GLU A 195 22.48 0.67 13.02
N ARG A 196 22.35 -0.61 13.37
CA ARG A 196 21.08 -1.31 13.53
C ARG A 196 20.51 -1.00 14.90
N ILE A 197 19.38 -0.27 14.94
CA ILE A 197 18.69 0.09 16.20
C ILE A 197 17.82 -1.07 16.66
N LEU A 198 17.10 -1.71 15.73
CA LEU A 198 16.24 -2.85 15.99
C LEU A 198 16.36 -3.88 14.87
N GLU A 199 16.43 -5.15 15.23
CA GLU A 199 16.34 -6.27 14.30
C GLU A 199 15.52 -7.40 14.92
N VAL A 200 14.34 -7.64 14.34
CA VAL A 200 13.50 -8.80 14.62
C VAL A 200 13.46 -9.63 13.37
N LEU A 201 13.73 -10.91 13.49
CA LEU A 201 13.70 -11.86 12.36
C LEU A 201 12.85 -13.07 12.75
N PRO A 202 12.19 -13.74 11.81
CA PRO A 202 11.50 -14.99 12.09
C PRO A 202 12.48 -16.07 12.54
N ASP A 203 12.00 -17.00 13.35
CA ASP A 203 12.80 -18.13 13.81
C ASP A 203 13.42 -18.92 12.65
N GLY A 204 14.74 -19.06 12.69
CA GLY A 204 15.51 -19.81 11.68
C GLY A 204 15.71 -19.10 10.34
N VAL A 205 15.26 -17.86 10.19
CA VAL A 205 15.48 -17.02 9.01
C VAL A 205 16.70 -16.15 9.21
N ALA A 206 17.64 -16.19 8.27
CA ALA A 206 18.83 -15.34 8.32
C ALA A 206 18.49 -13.92 7.77
N ALA A 207 19.13 -12.88 8.31
CA ALA A 207 19.01 -11.51 7.81
C ALA A 207 19.35 -11.35 6.32
N THR A 208 20.13 -12.30 5.78
CA THR A 208 20.53 -12.37 4.37
C THR A 208 19.56 -13.17 3.50
N GLU A 209 18.50 -13.71 4.06
CA GLU A 209 17.49 -14.44 3.30
C GLU A 209 16.53 -13.47 2.63
N ALA A 210 16.48 -13.51 1.30
CA ALA A 210 15.54 -12.70 0.53
C ALA A 210 14.12 -13.28 0.62
N ARG A 211 13.17 -12.43 0.99
CA ARG A 211 11.76 -12.75 1.19
C ARG A 211 10.88 -12.03 0.16
N PRO A 212 9.61 -12.46 -0.06
CA PRO A 212 8.73 -11.81 -1.02
C PRO A 212 8.45 -10.37 -0.59
N ILE A 213 8.37 -9.46 -1.57
CA ILE A 213 8.26 -8.02 -1.32
C ILE A 213 7.09 -7.35 -2.03
N GLY A 214 6.40 -8.06 -2.93
CA GLY A 214 5.32 -7.47 -3.70
C GLY A 214 5.72 -6.14 -4.36
N SER A 215 4.87 -5.14 -4.24
CA SER A 215 5.06 -3.83 -4.90
C SER A 215 6.26 -3.00 -4.41
N ILE A 216 7.06 -3.45 -3.44
CA ILE A 216 8.34 -2.81 -3.13
C ILE A 216 9.29 -2.83 -4.35
N VAL A 217 9.12 -3.80 -5.27
CA VAL A 217 9.87 -3.85 -6.54
C VAL A 217 9.80 -2.54 -7.33
N LYS A 218 8.74 -1.74 -7.15
CA LYS A 218 8.53 -0.45 -7.80
C LYS A 218 9.60 0.59 -7.44
N LEU A 219 10.31 0.42 -6.33
CA LEU A 219 11.50 1.22 -6.03
C LEU A 219 12.60 0.99 -7.08
N TYR A 220 12.82 -0.24 -7.50
CA TYR A 220 13.80 -0.56 -8.54
C TYR A 220 13.35 -0.08 -9.92
N VAL A 221 12.03 -0.14 -10.19
CA VAL A 221 11.46 0.45 -11.43
C VAL A 221 11.68 1.97 -11.45
N LEU A 222 11.47 2.66 -10.32
CA LEU A 222 11.72 4.10 -10.21
C LEU A 222 13.21 4.42 -10.41
N GLY A 223 14.11 3.64 -9.85
CA GLY A 223 15.55 3.80 -10.07
C GLY A 223 15.95 3.62 -11.53
N ALA A 224 15.42 2.60 -12.22
CA ALA A 224 15.62 2.40 -13.65
C ALA A 224 15.12 3.57 -14.48
N LEU A 225 13.97 4.13 -14.11
CA LEU A 225 13.40 5.33 -14.75
C LEU A 225 14.34 6.54 -14.62
N VAL A 226 14.85 6.80 -13.40
CA VAL A 226 15.81 7.92 -13.20
C VAL A 226 17.04 7.74 -14.06
N ARG A 227 17.58 6.53 -14.16
CA ARG A 227 18.72 6.23 -15.03
C ARG A 227 18.40 6.45 -16.51
N ALA A 228 17.22 6.05 -16.95
CA ALA A 228 16.78 6.29 -18.34
C ALA A 228 16.63 7.80 -18.64
N VAL A 229 16.17 8.59 -17.65
CA VAL A 229 16.13 10.06 -17.76
C VAL A 229 17.54 10.66 -17.80
N GLU A 230 18.46 10.21 -16.94
CA GLU A 230 19.85 10.63 -16.92
C GLU A 230 20.55 10.36 -18.25
N GLU A 231 20.26 9.22 -18.90
CA GLU A 231 20.75 8.85 -20.22
C GLU A 231 20.08 9.61 -21.38
N GLY A 232 19.07 10.45 -21.11
CA GLY A 232 18.31 11.18 -22.10
C GLY A 232 17.44 10.32 -23.03
N ARG A 233 17.04 9.14 -22.57
CA ARG A 233 16.20 8.20 -23.33
C ARG A 233 14.71 8.49 -23.19
N ILE A 234 14.32 9.06 -22.07
CA ILE A 234 12.97 9.45 -21.74
C ILE A 234 13.02 10.70 -20.85
N GLY A 235 12.01 11.56 -20.96
CA GLY A 235 11.84 12.74 -20.10
C GLY A 235 10.66 12.55 -19.14
N TRP A 236 10.67 13.27 -18.02
CA TRP A 236 9.58 13.23 -17.05
C TRP A 236 8.24 13.70 -17.62
N ASP A 237 8.25 14.54 -18.66
CA ASP A 237 7.07 15.10 -19.31
C ASP A 237 6.68 14.34 -20.60
N ASP A 238 7.43 13.28 -20.97
CA ASP A 238 7.11 12.46 -22.13
C ASP A 238 5.79 11.71 -21.91
N PRO A 239 4.98 11.54 -22.97
CA PRO A 239 3.69 10.88 -22.87
C PRO A 239 3.83 9.35 -22.80
N LEU A 240 3.10 8.72 -21.89
CA LEU A 240 2.82 7.29 -21.85
C LEU A 240 1.34 7.06 -22.14
N THR A 241 1.02 5.94 -22.79
CA THR A 241 -0.35 5.63 -23.18
C THR A 241 -0.82 4.33 -22.55
N VAL A 242 -2.00 4.33 -21.92
CA VAL A 242 -2.65 3.12 -21.44
C VAL A 242 -3.09 2.27 -22.63
N THR A 243 -2.53 1.08 -22.74
CA THR A 243 -2.88 0.08 -23.76
C THR A 243 -3.32 -1.22 -23.10
N ASP A 244 -3.94 -2.10 -23.85
CA ASP A 244 -4.31 -3.42 -23.35
C ASP A 244 -3.08 -4.29 -23.04
N ASP A 245 -1.91 -3.96 -23.58
CA ASP A 245 -0.65 -4.66 -23.34
C ASP A 245 0.02 -4.30 -22.01
N VAL A 246 -0.27 -3.12 -21.44
CA VAL A 246 0.24 -2.68 -20.13
C VAL A 246 -0.82 -2.73 -19.03
N ARG A 247 -2.09 -2.92 -19.39
CA ARG A 247 -3.18 -2.96 -18.41
C ARG A 247 -3.03 -4.17 -17.51
N SER A 248 -2.93 -3.94 -16.19
CA SER A 248 -2.77 -4.95 -15.17
C SER A 248 -4.03 -5.08 -14.29
N LEU A 249 -4.00 -5.94 -13.28
CA LEU A 249 -5.03 -5.96 -12.24
C LEU A 249 -4.75 -4.90 -11.18
N PRO A 250 -5.72 -4.50 -10.33
CA PRO A 250 -5.47 -3.63 -9.18
C PRO A 250 -4.30 -4.13 -8.31
N SER A 251 -3.56 -3.26 -7.65
CA SER A 251 -3.89 -1.92 -7.13
C SER A 251 -3.73 -0.80 -8.15
N GLY A 252 -4.27 0.37 -7.79
CA GLY A 252 -4.25 1.58 -8.59
C GLY A 252 -5.60 1.89 -9.21
N GLU A 253 -5.62 2.76 -10.23
CA GLU A 253 -6.83 3.23 -10.89
C GLU A 253 -6.74 3.13 -12.43
N LEU A 254 -5.53 3.02 -13.01
CA LEU A 254 -5.36 3.02 -14.47
C LEU A 254 -5.82 1.74 -15.15
N GLN A 255 -6.09 0.65 -14.41
CA GLN A 255 -6.73 -0.54 -14.96
C GLN A 255 -8.13 -0.25 -15.50
N ASP A 256 -8.81 0.76 -14.95
CA ASP A 256 -10.17 1.17 -15.34
C ASP A 256 -10.18 2.35 -16.32
N ALA A 257 -9.03 2.97 -16.57
CA ALA A 257 -8.91 4.06 -17.53
C ALA A 257 -9.18 3.60 -18.96
N PRO A 258 -9.83 4.41 -19.81
CA PRO A 258 -10.03 4.08 -21.23
C PRO A 258 -8.71 3.77 -21.94
N THR A 259 -8.70 2.75 -22.83
CA THR A 259 -7.55 2.51 -23.72
C THR A 259 -7.27 3.75 -24.57
N GLY A 260 -6.02 4.19 -24.62
CA GLY A 260 -5.61 5.44 -25.27
C GLY A 260 -5.51 6.63 -24.31
N THR A 261 -5.83 6.47 -22.99
CA THR A 261 -5.55 7.49 -21.98
C THR A 261 -4.06 7.79 -21.96
N VAL A 262 -3.71 9.09 -21.99
CA VAL A 262 -2.32 9.56 -22.00
C VAL A 262 -2.02 10.31 -20.70
N LEU A 263 -0.90 9.98 -20.09
CA LEU A 263 -0.36 10.69 -18.93
C LEU A 263 1.16 10.86 -19.09
N SER A 264 1.76 11.80 -18.39
CA SER A 264 3.20 11.98 -18.41
C SER A 264 3.91 10.85 -17.64
N VAL A 265 5.20 10.63 -17.95
CA VAL A 265 6.07 9.73 -17.18
C VAL A 265 6.05 10.09 -15.68
N ARG A 266 6.06 11.40 -15.36
CA ARG A 266 5.98 11.90 -13.96
C ARG A 266 4.69 11.47 -13.27
N GLU A 267 3.55 11.60 -13.94
CA GLU A 267 2.25 11.19 -13.40
C GLU A 267 2.18 9.66 -13.23
N ALA A 268 2.68 8.91 -14.21
CA ALA A 268 2.75 7.45 -14.10
C ALA A 268 3.64 7.01 -12.92
N ALA A 269 4.83 7.58 -12.78
CA ALA A 269 5.72 7.31 -11.65
C ALA A 269 5.10 7.72 -10.31
N GLY A 270 4.38 8.84 -10.28
CA GLY A 270 3.62 9.28 -9.11
C GLY A 270 2.58 8.25 -8.68
N LYS A 271 1.73 7.77 -9.62
CA LYS A 271 0.71 6.74 -9.35
C LYS A 271 1.34 5.38 -8.99
N MET A 272 2.40 4.97 -9.69
CA MET A 272 3.16 3.76 -9.40
C MET A 272 3.60 3.70 -7.92
N ILE A 273 4.03 4.81 -7.34
CA ILE A 273 4.53 4.85 -5.97
C ILE A 273 3.41 5.17 -4.97
N SER A 274 2.63 6.25 -5.16
CA SER A 274 1.72 6.77 -4.14
C SER A 274 0.50 5.87 -3.89
N ILE A 275 -0.10 5.32 -4.94
CA ILE A 275 -1.24 4.39 -4.87
C ILE A 275 -0.87 2.99 -5.34
N SER A 276 0.42 2.75 -5.57
CA SER A 276 0.93 1.44 -6.00
C SER A 276 0.31 0.95 -7.32
N ASP A 277 -0.04 1.84 -8.26
CA ASP A 277 -0.72 1.50 -9.51
C ASP A 277 0.08 0.50 -10.36
N ASN A 278 -0.51 -0.65 -10.61
CA ASN A 278 0.12 -1.74 -11.35
C ASN A 278 0.20 -1.45 -12.85
N THR A 279 -0.85 -0.84 -13.42
CA THR A 279 -0.85 -0.44 -14.84
C THR A 279 0.19 0.65 -15.08
N ALA A 280 0.28 1.67 -14.21
CA ALA A 280 1.35 2.68 -14.26
C ALA A 280 2.75 2.03 -14.18
N THR A 281 2.91 1.01 -13.34
CA THR A 281 4.16 0.28 -13.22
C THR A 281 4.56 -0.35 -14.54
N ASP A 282 3.64 -1.09 -15.16
CA ASP A 282 3.91 -1.81 -16.40
C ASP A 282 4.12 -0.86 -17.59
N MET A 283 3.44 0.31 -17.60
CA MET A 283 3.72 1.41 -18.56
C MET A 283 5.16 1.92 -18.42
N VAL A 284 5.64 2.12 -17.19
CA VAL A 284 7.01 2.58 -16.94
C VAL A 284 8.01 1.48 -17.32
N VAL A 285 7.75 0.21 -16.96
CA VAL A 285 8.62 -0.93 -17.34
C VAL A 285 8.69 -1.08 -18.85
N GLU A 286 7.57 -0.93 -19.58
CA GLU A 286 7.57 -0.94 -21.04
C GLU A 286 8.43 0.20 -21.62
N ALA A 287 8.28 1.42 -21.08
CA ALA A 287 8.99 2.60 -21.56
C ALA A 287 10.51 2.54 -21.32
N VAL A 288 10.95 2.01 -20.17
CA VAL A 288 12.39 1.94 -19.84
C VAL A 288 13.04 0.65 -20.32
N GLY A 289 12.28 -0.42 -20.45
CA GLY A 289 12.74 -1.78 -20.80
C GLY A 289 13.07 -2.62 -19.58
N ARG A 290 12.64 -3.90 -19.60
CA ARG A 290 12.82 -4.89 -18.54
C ARG A 290 14.27 -5.02 -18.06
N GLU A 291 15.22 -5.11 -19.01
CA GLU A 291 16.64 -5.30 -18.70
C GLU A 291 17.25 -4.14 -17.92
N ARG A 292 16.70 -2.91 -18.07
CA ARG A 292 17.13 -1.78 -17.26
C ARG A 292 16.63 -1.87 -15.83
N VAL A 293 15.43 -2.38 -15.64
CA VAL A 293 14.93 -2.64 -14.28
C VAL A 293 15.74 -3.75 -13.62
N GLU A 294 16.12 -4.80 -14.37
CA GLU A 294 17.02 -5.85 -13.90
C GLU A 294 18.40 -5.30 -13.50
N ALA A 295 18.95 -4.37 -14.29
CA ALA A 295 20.21 -3.70 -13.96
C ALA A 295 20.07 -2.79 -12.72
N ALA A 296 18.94 -2.10 -12.56
CA ALA A 296 18.68 -1.23 -11.42
C ALA A 296 18.63 -1.99 -10.08
N LEU A 297 18.38 -3.30 -10.07
CA LEU A 297 18.52 -4.11 -8.85
C LEU A 297 19.92 -3.97 -8.24
N ALA A 298 20.95 -4.17 -9.04
CA ALA A 298 22.33 -4.03 -8.58
C ALA A 298 22.71 -2.57 -8.27
N ASP A 299 22.27 -1.61 -9.10
CA ASP A 299 22.55 -0.17 -8.94
C ASP A 299 22.00 0.38 -7.63
N LEU A 300 20.85 -0.15 -7.19
CA LEU A 300 20.20 0.22 -5.92
C LEU A 300 20.63 -0.66 -4.74
N GLY A 301 21.62 -1.52 -4.94
CA GLY A 301 22.27 -2.26 -3.85
C GLY A 301 21.61 -3.56 -3.45
N HIS A 302 20.79 -4.18 -4.33
CA HIS A 302 20.26 -5.52 -4.10
C HIS A 302 21.39 -6.55 -3.99
N SER A 303 21.37 -7.37 -2.95
CA SER A 303 22.47 -8.31 -2.65
C SER A 303 22.51 -9.53 -3.58
N ASP A 304 21.36 -9.95 -4.13
CA ASP A 304 21.22 -11.08 -5.06
C ASP A 304 20.30 -10.71 -6.24
N PRO A 305 20.74 -9.84 -7.18
CA PRO A 305 19.94 -9.45 -8.35
C PRO A 305 19.42 -10.63 -9.18
N PRO A 306 20.22 -11.73 -9.41
CA PRO A 306 19.77 -12.89 -10.16
C PRO A 306 18.50 -13.55 -9.62
N ARG A 307 18.18 -13.39 -8.34
CA ARG A 307 16.95 -13.91 -7.72
C ARG A 307 15.67 -13.39 -8.40
N ASN A 308 15.74 -12.15 -8.93
CA ASN A 308 14.62 -11.46 -9.59
C ASN A 308 14.77 -11.42 -11.12
N VAL A 309 15.65 -12.20 -11.71
CA VAL A 309 15.89 -12.23 -13.16
C VAL A 309 15.45 -13.58 -13.74
N PRO A 310 14.59 -13.58 -14.78
CA PRO A 310 14.01 -12.41 -15.44
C PRO A 310 12.96 -11.70 -14.54
N LEU A 311 12.96 -10.39 -14.62
CA LEU A 311 11.98 -9.57 -13.87
C LEU A 311 10.59 -9.79 -14.45
N MET A 312 9.60 -10.12 -13.62
CA MET A 312 8.19 -10.09 -13.99
C MET A 312 7.67 -8.66 -13.98
N THR A 313 6.81 -8.29 -14.92
CA THR A 313 5.91 -7.15 -14.78
C THR A 313 4.77 -7.51 -13.80
N THR A 314 3.92 -6.55 -13.44
CA THR A 314 2.78 -6.88 -12.59
C THR A 314 1.79 -7.80 -13.30
N ARG A 315 1.56 -7.59 -14.61
CA ARG A 315 0.75 -8.51 -15.44
C ARG A 315 1.35 -9.91 -15.52
N ASP A 316 2.68 -10.01 -15.65
CA ASP A 316 3.36 -11.30 -15.71
C ASP A 316 3.12 -12.06 -14.40
N LEU A 317 3.23 -11.39 -13.25
CA LEU A 317 2.94 -11.98 -11.96
C LEU A 317 1.52 -12.54 -11.90
N PHE A 318 0.51 -11.77 -12.33
CA PHE A 318 -0.87 -12.24 -12.30
C PHE A 318 -1.10 -13.43 -13.24
N ARG A 319 -0.48 -13.45 -14.40
CA ARG A 319 -0.55 -14.58 -15.34
C ARG A 319 0.16 -15.82 -14.78
N ILE A 320 1.40 -15.67 -14.34
CA ILE A 320 2.19 -16.77 -13.78
C ILE A 320 1.50 -17.33 -12.54
N GLY A 321 1.01 -16.45 -11.66
CA GLY A 321 0.42 -16.84 -10.39
C GLY A 321 -0.94 -17.54 -10.51
N TRP A 322 -1.84 -17.01 -11.35
CA TRP A 322 -3.25 -17.41 -11.26
C TRP A 322 -3.93 -17.76 -12.59
N GLN A 323 -3.30 -17.54 -13.73
CA GLN A 323 -3.89 -17.94 -15.00
C GLN A 323 -3.92 -19.48 -15.14
N ASP A 324 -4.96 -20.02 -15.76
CA ASP A 324 -5.12 -21.44 -16.10
C ASP A 324 -4.93 -22.39 -14.89
N GLY A 325 -5.41 -21.99 -13.70
CA GLY A 325 -5.33 -22.82 -12.50
C GLY A 325 -3.90 -23.11 -12.03
N GLY A 326 -2.94 -22.24 -12.34
CA GLY A 326 -1.55 -22.34 -11.91
C GLY A 326 -0.65 -23.19 -12.79
N ALA A 327 -1.06 -23.53 -14.02
CA ALA A 327 -0.21 -24.29 -14.94
C ALA A 327 1.07 -23.53 -15.32
N LEU A 328 1.00 -22.20 -15.47
CA LEU A 328 2.18 -21.36 -15.70
C LEU A 328 3.06 -21.26 -14.46
N ARG A 329 2.45 -21.22 -13.26
CA ARG A 329 3.16 -21.19 -11.97
C ARG A 329 4.06 -22.42 -11.77
N ALA A 330 3.57 -23.62 -12.09
CA ALA A 330 4.39 -24.83 -12.03
C ALA A 330 5.59 -24.76 -12.97
N ARG A 331 5.39 -24.32 -14.23
CA ARG A 331 6.49 -24.12 -15.20
C ARG A 331 7.48 -23.06 -14.74
N TRP A 332 7.01 -21.99 -14.08
CA TRP A 332 7.87 -20.96 -13.51
C TRP A 332 8.71 -21.51 -12.35
N ALA A 333 8.10 -22.28 -11.45
CA ALA A 333 8.78 -22.86 -10.30
C ALA A 333 9.92 -23.81 -10.72
N ASP A 334 9.68 -24.66 -11.72
CA ASP A 334 10.63 -25.67 -12.20
C ASP A 334 11.69 -25.11 -13.15
N GLY A 335 11.43 -23.92 -13.76
CA GLY A 335 12.27 -23.35 -14.80
C GLY A 335 13.54 -22.68 -14.26
N ASP A 336 14.63 -22.78 -15.02
CA ASP A 336 15.80 -21.92 -14.85
C ASP A 336 15.56 -20.51 -15.41
N ALA A 337 16.52 -19.59 -15.27
CA ALA A 337 16.39 -18.21 -15.72
C ALA A 337 16.10 -18.08 -17.24
N ALA A 338 16.66 -18.95 -18.06
CA ALA A 338 16.44 -18.93 -19.52
C ALA A 338 15.04 -19.46 -19.86
N GLU A 339 14.60 -20.51 -19.19
CA GLU A 339 13.25 -21.08 -19.34
C GLU A 339 12.17 -20.11 -18.84
N ARG A 340 12.40 -19.43 -17.71
CA ARG A 340 11.53 -18.37 -17.20
C ARG A 340 11.45 -17.20 -18.19
N ARG A 341 12.57 -16.76 -18.75
CA ARG A 341 12.58 -15.70 -19.78
C ARG A 341 11.78 -16.12 -21.01
N ALA A 342 12.03 -17.33 -21.53
CA ALA A 342 11.27 -17.86 -22.66
C ALA A 342 9.76 -17.99 -22.34
N LEU A 343 9.42 -18.28 -21.09
CA LEU A 343 8.02 -18.31 -20.64
C LEU A 343 7.39 -16.92 -20.69
N LEU A 344 8.07 -15.88 -20.15
CA LEU A 344 7.60 -14.50 -20.21
C LEU A 344 7.46 -13.98 -21.64
N ASP A 345 8.46 -14.26 -22.49
CA ASP A 345 8.47 -13.85 -23.90
C ASP A 345 7.34 -14.53 -24.71
N GLY A 346 6.88 -15.68 -24.24
CA GLY A 346 5.79 -16.43 -24.87
C GLY A 346 4.38 -16.06 -24.35
N LEU A 347 4.26 -15.17 -23.35
CA LEU A 347 2.98 -14.74 -22.85
C LEU A 347 2.24 -13.91 -23.91
N PRO A 348 0.91 -14.08 -24.08
CA PRO A 348 0.16 -13.34 -25.08
C PRO A 348 0.07 -11.85 -24.72
N GLY A 349 0.09 -10.97 -25.72
CA GLY A 349 -0.29 -9.56 -25.58
C GLY A 349 -1.81 -9.38 -25.37
N GLY A 350 -2.25 -8.12 -25.36
CA GLY A 350 -3.66 -7.75 -25.27
C GLY A 350 -4.24 -7.85 -23.85
N VAL A 351 -5.54 -7.96 -23.73
CA VAL A 351 -6.26 -7.95 -22.45
C VAL A 351 -5.78 -9.05 -21.50
N LEU A 352 -5.57 -8.69 -20.25
CA LEU A 352 -5.21 -9.63 -19.19
C LEU A 352 -6.46 -10.45 -18.80
N ASP A 353 -6.43 -11.75 -19.11
CA ASP A 353 -7.55 -12.68 -18.84
C ASP A 353 -7.30 -13.44 -17.52
N VAL A 354 -7.27 -12.68 -16.41
CA VAL A 354 -7.23 -13.21 -15.06
C VAL A 354 -8.27 -12.45 -14.25
N PRO A 355 -9.35 -13.07 -13.83
CA PRO A 355 -10.33 -12.38 -12.99
C PRO A 355 -9.74 -12.11 -11.59
N VAL A 356 -10.03 -10.94 -11.03
CA VAL A 356 -9.56 -10.56 -9.69
C VAL A 356 -9.92 -11.63 -8.64
N SER A 357 -11.10 -12.22 -8.76
CA SER A 357 -11.58 -13.29 -7.86
C SER A 357 -10.77 -14.60 -7.93
N ALA A 358 -9.91 -14.77 -8.93
CA ALA A 358 -9.00 -15.92 -8.99
C ALA A 358 -7.71 -15.71 -8.18
N VAL A 359 -7.43 -14.47 -7.74
CA VAL A 359 -6.20 -14.10 -7.01
C VAL A 359 -6.38 -14.47 -5.53
N THR A 360 -6.30 -15.76 -5.22
CA THR A 360 -6.58 -16.31 -3.88
C THR A 360 -5.43 -17.14 -3.31
N ASP A 361 -4.59 -17.72 -4.16
CA ASP A 361 -3.50 -18.61 -3.74
C ASP A 361 -2.24 -17.81 -3.36
N VAL A 362 -1.50 -18.32 -2.38
CA VAL A 362 -0.13 -17.88 -2.09
C VAL A 362 0.81 -18.40 -3.17
N VAL A 363 1.41 -17.50 -3.95
CA VAL A 363 2.23 -17.88 -5.13
C VAL A 363 3.73 -17.68 -4.93
N TRP A 364 4.15 -16.86 -3.96
CA TRP A 364 5.55 -16.58 -3.69
C TRP A 364 6.36 -17.84 -3.36
N THR A 365 5.74 -18.85 -2.77
CA THR A 365 6.36 -20.15 -2.46
C THR A 365 6.83 -20.91 -3.69
N SER A 366 6.28 -20.55 -4.87
CA SER A 366 6.70 -21.07 -6.18
C SER A 366 7.70 -20.14 -6.88
N GLY A 367 8.21 -19.13 -6.19
CA GLY A 367 9.08 -18.11 -6.76
C GLY A 367 8.36 -17.08 -7.63
N ALA A 368 7.02 -17.04 -7.62
CA ALA A 368 6.22 -16.04 -8.33
C ALA A 368 5.95 -14.85 -7.40
N ASP A 369 6.94 -14.02 -7.21
CA ASP A 369 6.98 -12.72 -6.55
C ASP A 369 8.34 -12.08 -6.85
N TRP A 370 8.62 -10.91 -6.32
CA TRP A 370 9.95 -10.31 -6.23
C TRP A 370 10.50 -10.50 -4.82
N PHE A 371 11.80 -10.64 -4.69
CA PHE A 371 12.44 -11.03 -3.44
C PHE A 371 13.56 -10.07 -3.07
N ALA A 372 13.62 -9.66 -1.81
CA ALA A 372 14.69 -8.85 -1.25
C ALA A 372 14.86 -9.11 0.25
N THR A 373 16.05 -8.82 0.76
CA THR A 373 16.29 -8.75 2.21
C THR A 373 15.82 -7.39 2.75
N PRO A 374 15.59 -7.23 4.08
CA PRO A 374 15.33 -5.92 4.66
C PRO A 374 16.39 -4.88 4.30
N ASP A 375 17.65 -5.27 4.27
CA ASP A 375 18.78 -4.39 3.90
C ASP A 375 18.77 -3.99 2.43
N ASP A 376 18.35 -4.88 1.52
CA ASP A 376 18.21 -4.54 0.11
C ASP A 376 17.16 -3.46 -0.10
N ILE A 377 16.03 -3.56 0.59
CA ILE A 377 14.94 -2.58 0.55
C ILE A 377 15.43 -1.24 1.14
N ALA A 378 16.09 -1.29 2.30
CA ALA A 378 16.65 -0.11 2.95
C ALA A 378 17.66 0.61 2.03
N ARG A 379 18.58 -0.15 1.39
CA ARG A 379 19.54 0.40 0.42
C ARG A 379 18.84 1.03 -0.78
N ALA A 380 17.76 0.42 -1.29
CA ALA A 380 17.02 0.98 -2.40
C ALA A 380 16.46 2.37 -2.07
N HIS A 381 15.91 2.57 -0.86
CA HIS A 381 15.46 3.89 -0.39
C HIS A 381 16.62 4.89 -0.31
N VAL A 382 17.73 4.51 0.32
CA VAL A 382 18.92 5.38 0.44
C VAL A 382 19.46 5.78 -0.94
N ARG A 383 19.55 4.84 -1.87
CA ARG A 383 20.01 5.12 -3.23
C ARG A 383 19.05 6.01 -4.01
N LEU A 384 17.75 5.85 -3.84
CA LEU A 384 16.75 6.73 -4.45
C LEU A 384 16.81 8.14 -3.87
N ASP A 385 17.06 8.29 -2.56
CA ASP A 385 17.29 9.60 -1.96
C ASP A 385 18.56 10.26 -2.54
N GLU A 386 19.66 9.54 -2.70
CA GLU A 386 20.86 10.05 -3.40
C GLU A 386 20.54 10.47 -4.84
N LEU A 387 19.82 9.64 -5.59
CA LEU A 387 19.40 9.94 -6.96
C LEU A 387 18.49 11.18 -7.02
N SER A 388 17.63 11.40 -6.03
CA SER A 388 16.72 12.54 -5.95
C SER A 388 17.45 13.90 -5.95
N ARG A 389 18.73 13.90 -5.56
CA ARG A 389 19.59 15.11 -5.52
C ARG A 389 20.24 15.41 -6.87
N THR A 390 20.07 14.55 -7.87
CA THR A 390 20.54 14.78 -9.24
C THR A 390 19.48 15.50 -10.06
N PRO A 391 19.85 16.22 -11.15
CA PRO A 391 18.87 16.84 -12.03
C PRO A 391 17.87 15.84 -12.64
N ALA A 392 18.31 14.61 -12.94
CA ALA A 392 17.44 13.57 -13.49
C ALA A 392 16.46 13.02 -12.45
N GLY A 393 16.83 13.01 -11.18
CA GLY A 393 16.03 12.48 -10.07
C GLY A 393 15.22 13.52 -9.30
N GLU A 394 15.20 14.80 -9.72
CA GLU A 394 14.52 15.88 -9.01
C GLU A 394 13.10 15.53 -8.52
N PRO A 395 12.23 14.84 -9.29
CA PRO A 395 10.88 14.51 -8.84
C PRO A 395 10.80 13.39 -7.79
N VAL A 396 11.84 12.56 -7.67
CA VAL A 396 11.81 11.30 -6.88
C VAL A 396 11.44 11.54 -5.43
N ARG A 397 12.02 12.56 -4.80
CA ARG A 397 11.75 12.90 -3.40
C ARG A 397 10.26 13.18 -3.16
N GLY A 398 9.64 13.99 -4.04
CA GLY A 398 8.21 14.28 -3.98
C GLY A 398 7.33 13.07 -4.30
N ILE A 399 7.75 12.22 -5.24
CA ILE A 399 7.05 11.00 -5.61
C ILE A 399 7.01 10.01 -4.43
N LEU A 400 8.13 9.79 -3.74
CA LEU A 400 8.22 8.88 -2.60
C LEU A 400 7.49 9.40 -1.36
N ALA A 401 7.34 10.73 -1.20
CA ALA A 401 6.65 11.36 -0.08
C ALA A 401 5.16 11.62 -0.33
N ALA A 402 4.64 11.28 -1.52
CA ALA A 402 3.26 11.63 -1.89
C ALA A 402 2.20 10.92 -1.03
N ASN A 403 2.53 9.75 -0.47
CA ASN A 403 1.68 9.02 0.46
C ASN A 403 2.57 8.40 1.55
N PRO A 404 2.79 9.10 2.68
CA PRO A 404 3.75 8.66 3.69
C PRO A 404 3.30 7.46 4.52
N ALA A 405 2.01 7.12 4.52
CA ALA A 405 1.42 5.97 5.23
C ALA A 405 1.87 5.83 6.71
N LEU A 406 2.08 6.96 7.39
CA LEU A 406 2.31 7.07 8.83
C LEU A 406 1.21 7.94 9.45
N PRO A 407 0.80 7.68 10.71
CA PRO A 407 -0.21 8.50 11.40
C PRO A 407 0.21 9.96 11.58
N GLU A 408 1.48 10.23 11.89
CA GLU A 408 2.03 11.56 12.20
C GLU A 408 3.29 11.86 11.36
N PRO A 409 3.18 11.91 10.00
CA PRO A 409 4.36 12.10 9.16
C PRO A 409 5.01 13.47 9.36
N GLU A 410 4.27 14.48 9.85
CA GLU A 410 4.74 15.83 10.15
C GLU A 410 5.73 15.90 11.32
N ARG A 411 5.91 14.82 12.08
CA ARG A 411 6.98 14.70 13.10
C ARG A 411 8.37 14.62 12.47
N PHE A 412 8.46 14.35 11.16
CA PHE A 412 9.68 14.26 10.39
C PHE A 412 9.75 15.36 9.33
N ASP A 413 10.95 15.77 8.96
CA ASP A 413 11.17 16.70 7.85
C ASP A 413 10.87 16.06 6.50
N HIS A 414 11.02 14.73 6.42
CA HIS A 414 10.71 13.95 5.24
C HIS A 414 10.38 12.49 5.57
N VAL A 415 9.37 11.97 4.88
CA VAL A 415 9.01 10.55 4.91
C VAL A 415 8.89 10.07 3.48
N ALA A 416 9.76 9.18 3.06
CA ALA A 416 9.64 8.40 1.83
C ALA A 416 9.04 7.03 2.16
N PHE A 417 8.05 6.60 1.40
CA PHE A 417 7.34 5.35 1.66
C PHE A 417 7.12 4.54 0.39
N LYS A 418 7.17 3.22 0.55
CA LYS A 418 6.58 2.27 -0.39
C LYS A 418 6.08 1.04 0.35
N GLY A 419 4.83 0.68 0.09
CA GLY A 419 4.22 -0.57 0.52
C GLY A 419 4.25 -1.63 -0.58
N GLY A 420 4.20 -2.90 -0.20
CA GLY A 420 4.06 -4.05 -1.09
C GLY A 420 3.19 -5.11 -0.47
N SER A 421 2.27 -5.67 -1.25
CA SER A 421 1.42 -6.78 -0.82
C SER A 421 1.11 -7.71 -1.98
N SER A 422 0.84 -8.94 -1.65
CA SER A 422 0.29 -10.00 -2.48
C SER A 422 -0.36 -11.01 -1.55
N VAL A 423 -1.03 -12.03 -2.08
CA VAL A 423 -1.59 -13.08 -1.21
C VAL A 423 -0.46 -13.75 -0.41
N GLY A 424 -0.53 -13.65 0.91
CA GLY A 424 0.51 -14.15 1.82
C GLY A 424 1.81 -13.33 1.84
N THR A 425 1.81 -12.09 1.34
CA THR A 425 2.97 -11.19 1.35
C THR A 425 2.56 -9.80 1.80
N LEU A 426 3.30 -9.22 2.75
CA LEU A 426 3.22 -7.81 3.14
C LEU A 426 4.62 -7.26 3.35
N ALA A 427 4.89 -6.07 2.82
CA ALA A 427 6.11 -5.33 3.10
C ALA A 427 5.82 -3.83 3.20
N LEU A 428 6.41 -3.17 4.19
CA LEU A 428 6.33 -1.72 4.39
C LEU A 428 7.75 -1.20 4.52
N ALA A 429 8.08 -0.17 3.77
CA ALA A 429 9.43 0.36 3.74
C ALA A 429 9.43 1.89 3.76
N TYR A 430 10.20 2.44 4.67
CA TYR A 430 10.31 3.87 4.91
C TYR A 430 11.76 4.31 4.93
N LEU A 431 12.00 5.53 4.45
CA LEU A 431 13.13 6.36 4.81
C LEU A 431 12.56 7.61 5.49
N VAL A 432 12.92 7.84 6.75
CA VAL A 432 12.49 9.01 7.53
C VAL A 432 13.69 9.89 7.86
N GLU A 433 13.51 11.20 7.78
CA GLU A 433 14.56 12.18 8.05
C GLU A 433 14.07 13.23 9.05
N ASP A 434 14.90 13.58 10.03
CA ASP A 434 14.67 14.66 10.99
C ASP A 434 16.01 15.38 11.27
N GLY A 435 16.14 16.63 10.84
CA GLY A 435 17.39 17.40 10.87
C GLY A 435 18.51 16.71 10.09
N ASP A 436 19.62 16.43 10.76
CA ASP A 436 20.77 15.72 10.17
C ASP A 436 20.71 14.20 10.38
N GLN A 437 19.60 13.68 10.89
CA GLN A 437 19.43 12.27 11.17
C GLN A 437 18.49 11.63 10.12
N ALA A 438 18.81 10.41 9.72
CA ALA A 438 17.96 9.62 8.83
C ALA A 438 17.95 8.15 9.25
N TRP A 439 16.81 7.50 9.01
CA TRP A 439 16.64 6.07 9.35
C TRP A 439 15.79 5.39 8.28
N THR A 440 16.00 4.09 8.16
CA THR A 440 15.08 3.22 7.42
C THR A 440 14.30 2.35 8.41
N ILE A 441 13.01 2.15 8.12
CA ILE A 441 12.13 1.21 8.80
C ILE A 441 11.65 0.23 7.75
N VAL A 442 11.88 -1.06 7.93
CA VAL A 442 11.41 -2.10 7.01
C VAL A 442 10.68 -3.18 7.81
N VAL A 443 9.40 -3.38 7.47
CA VAL A 443 8.59 -4.51 7.93
C VAL A 443 8.41 -5.44 6.74
N GLN A 444 8.65 -6.73 6.91
CA GLN A 444 8.28 -7.77 5.94
C GLN A 444 7.55 -8.89 6.68
N ALA A 445 6.43 -9.33 6.14
CA ALA A 445 5.71 -10.49 6.62
C ALA A 445 5.39 -11.40 5.45
N ALA A 446 5.55 -12.70 5.64
CA ALA A 446 5.21 -13.70 4.64
C ALA A 446 4.47 -14.86 5.31
N ALA A 447 3.43 -15.33 4.66
CA ALA A 447 2.68 -16.50 5.10
C ALA A 447 2.55 -17.50 3.95
N ARG A 448 2.54 -18.78 4.28
CA ARG A 448 2.38 -19.87 3.31
C ARG A 448 0.92 -20.16 2.99
N GLU A 449 0.01 -19.61 3.79
CA GLU A 449 -1.44 -19.69 3.64
C GLU A 449 -2.02 -18.28 3.55
N ALA A 450 -3.09 -18.09 2.79
CA ALA A 450 -3.70 -16.78 2.57
C ALA A 450 -4.16 -16.10 3.87
N SER A 451 -4.72 -16.91 4.81
CA SER A 451 -5.15 -16.44 6.14
C SER A 451 -4.01 -16.10 7.10
N GLY A 452 -2.77 -16.39 6.75
CA GLY A 452 -1.61 -16.18 7.65
C GLY A 452 -1.23 -14.72 7.89
N LEU A 453 -1.80 -13.77 7.13
CA LEU A 453 -1.57 -12.32 7.27
C LEU A 453 -2.89 -11.55 7.47
N GLU A 454 -3.81 -12.09 8.26
CA GLU A 454 -5.14 -11.49 8.47
C GLU A 454 -5.12 -10.14 9.21
N ARG A 455 -4.05 -9.84 9.96
CA ARG A 455 -3.93 -8.60 10.75
C ARG A 455 -2.94 -7.62 10.12
N GLN A 456 -3.25 -7.13 8.92
CA GLN A 456 -2.36 -6.18 8.20
C GLN A 456 -2.15 -4.87 8.96
N SER A 457 -3.17 -4.37 9.67
CA SER A 457 -3.08 -3.19 10.55
C SER A 457 -2.03 -3.35 11.65
N ALA A 458 -1.86 -4.55 12.21
CA ALA A 458 -0.87 -4.79 13.24
C ALA A 458 0.57 -4.63 12.72
N TYR A 459 0.85 -5.03 11.47
CA TYR A 459 2.17 -4.82 10.86
C TYR A 459 2.42 -3.33 10.56
N ALA A 460 1.39 -2.59 10.13
CA ALA A 460 1.46 -1.14 9.96
C ALA A 460 1.70 -0.44 11.30
N GLY A 461 1.06 -0.91 12.37
CA GLY A 461 1.27 -0.45 13.73
C GLY A 461 2.72 -0.60 14.22
N LEU A 462 3.41 -1.71 13.87
CA LEU A 462 4.84 -1.86 14.19
C LEU A 462 5.69 -0.76 13.54
N ALA A 463 5.41 -0.42 12.28
CA ALA A 463 6.14 0.65 11.59
C ALA A 463 5.83 2.03 12.20
N ALA A 464 4.58 2.28 12.58
CA ALA A 464 4.15 3.52 13.24
C ALA A 464 4.83 3.69 14.61
N ASP A 465 4.89 2.63 15.41
CA ASP A 465 5.59 2.67 16.70
C ASP A 465 7.09 2.90 16.53
N ALA A 466 7.73 2.21 15.58
CA ALA A 466 9.13 2.45 15.25
C ALA A 466 9.36 3.93 14.89
N ALA A 467 8.49 4.52 14.06
CA ALA A 467 8.58 5.92 13.68
C ALA A 467 8.38 6.84 14.91
N THR A 468 7.42 6.53 15.79
CA THR A 468 7.20 7.28 17.03
C THR A 468 8.42 7.26 17.94
N LEU A 469 9.01 6.07 18.15
CA LEU A 469 10.22 5.92 18.97
C LEU A 469 11.43 6.65 18.36
N LEU A 470 11.54 6.72 17.02
CA LEU A 470 12.58 7.51 16.35
C LEU A 470 12.38 9.01 16.55
N ALA A 471 11.13 9.48 16.39
CA ALA A 471 10.81 10.91 16.56
C ALA A 471 11.00 11.42 17.99
N ASP A 472 11.01 10.51 18.99
CA ASP A 472 11.26 10.82 20.40
C ASP A 472 12.77 10.79 20.75
N LEU A 473 13.65 10.42 19.81
CA LEU A 473 15.10 10.47 20.04
C LEU A 473 15.57 11.92 20.16
N PRO A 474 16.57 12.21 21.00
CA PRO A 474 17.14 13.53 21.09
C PRO A 474 17.69 14.00 19.74
N ARG A 475 17.28 15.18 19.32
CA ARG A 475 17.93 15.86 18.19
C ARG A 475 19.36 16.19 18.58
N GLY A 476 20.33 15.71 17.82
CA GLY A 476 21.76 15.85 18.09
C GLY A 476 22.27 17.30 18.02
#